data_cff6df9d2da2b048978bfad86ab1fc60
#
_entry.id   cff6df9d2da2b048978bfad86ab1fc60
#
_cell.length_a   1.000
_cell.length_b   1.000
_cell.length_c   1.000
_cell.angle_alpha   90.00
_cell.angle_beta   90.00
_cell.angle_gamma   90.00
#
_symmetry.space_group_name_H-M   'P 1'
#
loop_
_entity.id
_entity.type
_entity.pdbx_description
1 polymer ?
#
loop_
_entity_poly.entity_id
_entity_poly.type
_entity_poly.pdbx_seq_one_letter_code
_entity_poly.pdbx_strand_id
1 'polypeptide(L)'
;IDKVILAMNPQWMDYCKNMLTEYGIDISKIIIITGGATRFLSMVNIVDAAIEDLGGTPTENDFLCVHDCARPFVSQRIVEDNFTMVKDYDMVTTSLPTIDTVLIAEDGKESTCVPERSTVFCDQGPQTFNIKQFKDIQVKLTQTETDSYMEAGRMYLEKGFHVGIVTGDRMNFKITTEFD
;
A
#
# COMPACT_ATOMS: atom_id res chain seq x y z
N ILE A 1 6.73 10.13 -11.38
CA ILE A 1 7.35 9.11 -10.49
C ILE A 1 8.85 9.16 -10.68
N ASP A 2 9.59 9.42 -9.62
CA ASP A 2 11.05 9.58 -9.68
C ASP A 2 11.75 8.22 -9.56
N LYS A 3 11.28 7.37 -8.65
CA LYS A 3 11.82 6.03 -8.36
C LYS A 3 10.70 5.00 -8.17
N VAL A 4 11.04 3.74 -8.39
CA VAL A 4 10.22 2.58 -8.06
C VAL A 4 11.02 1.68 -7.13
N ILE A 5 10.43 1.30 -5.99
CA ILE A 5 11.05 0.39 -5.02
C ILE A 5 10.28 -0.93 -5.04
N LEU A 6 10.97 -2.02 -5.34
CA LEU A 6 10.41 -3.37 -5.37
C LEU A 6 10.88 -4.17 -4.15
N ALA A 7 9.96 -4.43 -3.22
CA ALA A 7 10.21 -5.30 -2.08
C ALA A 7 9.77 -6.73 -2.44
N MET A 8 10.69 -7.69 -2.38
CA MET A 8 10.41 -9.05 -2.80
C MET A 8 11.16 -10.10 -1.97
N ASN A 9 10.76 -11.34 -2.13
CA ASN A 9 11.49 -12.47 -1.56
C ASN A 9 12.87 -12.57 -2.21
N PRO A 10 13.95 -12.73 -1.42
CA PRO A 10 15.34 -12.82 -1.93
C PRO A 10 15.55 -13.82 -3.06
N GLN A 11 14.85 -14.97 -3.03
CA GLN A 11 14.96 -16.00 -4.07
C GLN A 11 14.57 -15.53 -5.48
N TRP A 12 13.77 -14.45 -5.60
CA TRP A 12 13.27 -13.92 -6.86
C TRP A 12 14.02 -12.67 -7.35
N MET A 13 14.96 -12.14 -6.56
CA MET A 13 15.64 -10.87 -6.89
C MET A 13 16.42 -10.95 -8.20
N ASP A 14 17.20 -12.01 -8.40
CA ASP A 14 17.98 -12.16 -9.63
C ASP A 14 17.09 -12.43 -10.84
N TYR A 15 16.03 -13.22 -10.66
CA TYR A 15 15.02 -13.43 -11.71
C TYR A 15 14.37 -12.10 -12.11
N CYS A 16 13.98 -11.28 -11.14
CA CYS A 16 13.39 -9.97 -11.38
C CYS A 16 14.34 -9.05 -12.15
N LYS A 17 15.62 -8.95 -11.75
CA LYS A 17 16.63 -8.14 -12.44
C LYS A 17 16.80 -8.57 -13.89
N ASN A 18 16.89 -9.87 -14.13
CA ASN A 18 17.02 -10.42 -15.48
C ASN A 18 15.81 -10.09 -16.34
N MET A 19 14.60 -10.27 -15.79
CA MET A 19 13.34 -9.95 -16.46
C MET A 19 13.24 -8.46 -16.81
N LEU A 20 13.53 -7.57 -15.87
CA LEU A 20 13.54 -6.12 -16.11
C LEU A 20 14.48 -5.75 -17.26
N THR A 21 15.66 -6.36 -17.29
CA THR A 21 16.65 -6.14 -18.36
C THR A 21 16.15 -6.69 -19.71
N GLU A 22 15.57 -7.88 -19.72
CA GLU A 22 15.02 -8.54 -20.92
C GLU A 22 13.88 -7.70 -21.55
N TYR A 23 13.03 -7.12 -20.71
CA TYR A 23 11.95 -6.23 -21.16
C TYR A 23 12.38 -4.79 -21.44
N GLY A 24 13.67 -4.49 -21.33
CA GLY A 24 14.22 -3.16 -21.63
C GLY A 24 13.78 -2.07 -20.65
N ILE A 25 13.45 -2.43 -19.43
CA ILE A 25 13.04 -1.48 -18.38
C ILE A 25 14.29 -0.75 -17.84
N ASP A 26 14.20 0.56 -17.71
CA ASP A 26 15.27 1.38 -17.15
C ASP A 26 15.47 1.09 -15.66
N ILE A 27 16.44 0.22 -15.37
CA ILE A 27 16.76 -0.20 -14.00
C ILE A 27 17.40 0.90 -13.15
N SER A 28 17.87 2.01 -13.74
CA SER A 28 18.45 3.14 -12.98
C SER A 28 17.45 3.83 -12.06
N LYS A 29 16.15 3.65 -12.34
CA LYS A 29 15.04 4.16 -11.53
C LYS A 29 14.44 3.13 -10.59
N ILE A 30 14.99 1.92 -10.55
CA ILE A 30 14.43 0.81 -9.77
C ILE A 30 15.38 0.41 -8.65
N ILE A 31 14.87 0.41 -7.43
CA ILE A 31 15.54 -0.09 -6.24
C ILE A 31 14.90 -1.43 -5.88
N ILE A 32 15.69 -2.50 -5.81
CA ILE A 32 15.20 -3.83 -5.43
C ILE A 32 15.70 -4.15 -4.04
N ILE A 33 14.78 -4.42 -3.11
CA ILE A 33 15.07 -4.72 -1.72
C ILE A 33 14.43 -6.03 -1.28
N THR A 34 14.94 -6.58 -0.19
CA THR A 34 14.28 -7.69 0.50
C THR A 34 13.01 -7.22 1.20
N GLY A 35 11.90 -7.92 0.97
CA GLY A 35 10.67 -7.72 1.71
C GLY A 35 10.80 -8.13 3.19
N GLY A 36 9.88 -7.68 4.01
CA GLY A 36 9.75 -8.09 5.42
C GLY A 36 8.98 -9.40 5.57
N ALA A 37 8.92 -9.90 6.81
CA ALA A 37 8.18 -11.11 7.15
C ALA A 37 6.65 -10.97 6.98
N THR A 38 6.14 -9.74 7.00
CA THR A 38 4.73 -9.41 6.75
C THR A 38 4.63 -8.34 5.66
N ARG A 39 3.39 -8.11 5.16
CA ARG A 39 3.12 -7.00 4.23
C ARG A 39 3.47 -5.64 4.84
N PHE A 40 3.12 -5.43 6.12
CA PHE A 40 3.44 -4.19 6.82
C PHE A 40 4.97 -4.00 6.98
N LEU A 41 5.71 -5.04 7.38
CA LEU A 41 7.16 -4.98 7.48
C LEU A 41 7.84 -4.78 6.11
N SER A 42 7.27 -5.31 5.04
CA SER A 42 7.74 -5.00 3.68
C SER A 42 7.57 -3.52 3.34
N MET A 43 6.45 -2.91 3.77
CA MET A 43 6.19 -1.48 3.61
C MET A 43 7.19 -0.64 4.44
N VAL A 44 7.50 -1.05 5.67
CA VAL A 44 8.54 -0.39 6.49
C VAL A 44 9.89 -0.43 5.77
N ASN A 45 10.29 -1.57 5.23
CA ASN A 45 11.54 -1.69 4.47
C ASN A 45 11.56 -0.80 3.22
N ILE A 46 10.42 -0.66 2.52
CA ILE A 46 10.28 0.26 1.37
C ILE A 46 10.46 1.71 1.82
N VAL A 47 9.83 2.11 2.93
CA VAL A 47 9.99 3.46 3.50
C VAL A 47 11.44 3.73 3.87
N ASP A 48 12.12 2.80 4.51
CA ASP A 48 13.53 2.95 4.89
C ASP A 48 14.44 3.07 3.66
N ALA A 49 14.21 2.29 2.62
CA ALA A 49 14.94 2.41 1.35
C ALA A 49 14.67 3.74 0.64
N ALA A 50 13.43 4.25 0.70
CA ALA A 50 13.09 5.57 0.17
C ALA A 50 13.81 6.70 0.92
N ILE A 51 13.87 6.61 2.25
CA ILE A 51 14.61 7.57 3.09
C ILE A 51 16.12 7.54 2.75
N GLU A 52 16.70 6.37 2.54
CA GLU A 52 18.11 6.22 2.16
C GLU A 52 18.37 6.85 0.78
N ASP A 53 17.53 6.60 -0.23
CA ASP A 53 17.64 7.20 -1.57
C ASP A 53 17.50 8.73 -1.55
N LEU A 54 16.73 9.27 -0.60
CA LEU A 54 16.58 10.72 -0.34
C LEU A 54 17.72 11.32 0.49
N GLY A 55 18.78 10.57 0.78
CA GLY A 55 19.92 11.05 1.60
C GLY A 55 19.63 11.18 3.09
N GLY A 56 18.66 10.44 3.62
CA GLY A 56 18.32 10.34 5.03
C GLY A 56 17.38 11.41 5.59
N THR A 57 16.94 12.37 4.79
CA THR A 57 16.14 13.53 5.26
C THR A 57 14.90 13.75 4.39
N PRO A 58 13.85 12.93 4.52
CA PRO A 58 12.60 13.13 3.80
C PRO A 58 11.91 14.42 4.26
N THR A 59 11.25 15.08 3.32
CA THR A 59 10.54 16.35 3.50
C THR A 59 9.02 16.17 3.46
N GLU A 60 8.30 17.26 3.65
CA GLU A 60 6.83 17.30 3.52
C GLU A 60 6.34 17.04 2.08
N ASN A 61 7.23 17.13 1.09
CA ASN A 61 6.90 16.92 -0.33
C ASN A 61 7.28 15.52 -0.85
N ASP A 62 7.83 14.67 0.00
CA ASP A 62 8.24 13.32 -0.36
C ASP A 62 7.13 12.32 -0.04
N PHE A 63 6.48 11.82 -1.07
CA PHE A 63 5.36 10.89 -0.97
C PHE A 63 5.72 9.51 -1.49
N LEU A 64 5.16 8.49 -0.88
CA LEU A 64 5.27 7.10 -1.28
C LEU A 64 3.88 6.55 -1.62
N CYS A 65 3.75 5.98 -2.83
CA CYS A 65 2.57 5.28 -3.30
C CYS A 65 2.85 3.78 -3.27
N VAL A 66 2.28 3.07 -2.30
CA VAL A 66 2.50 1.62 -2.10
C VAL A 66 1.41 0.83 -2.81
N HIS A 67 1.82 -0.10 -3.67
CA HIS A 67 0.90 -0.90 -4.46
C HIS A 67 1.26 -2.39 -4.42
N ASP A 68 0.24 -3.26 -4.44
CA ASP A 68 0.42 -4.71 -4.49
C ASP A 68 0.85 -5.14 -5.90
N CYS A 69 2.00 -5.81 -6.05
CA CYS A 69 2.44 -6.37 -7.35
C CYS A 69 1.42 -7.36 -7.95
N ALA A 70 0.58 -7.97 -7.11
CA ALA A 70 -0.50 -8.85 -7.54
C ALA A 70 -1.72 -8.11 -8.17
N ARG A 71 -1.66 -6.79 -8.32
CA ARG A 71 -2.68 -5.97 -9.02
C ARG A 71 -2.07 -5.31 -10.26
N PRO A 72 -1.84 -6.07 -11.34
CA PRO A 72 -1.09 -5.56 -12.49
C PRO A 72 -1.84 -4.53 -13.33
N PHE A 73 -3.15 -4.33 -13.10
CA PHE A 73 -4.00 -3.47 -13.90
C PHE A 73 -4.32 -2.12 -13.26
N VAL A 74 -3.47 -1.65 -12.34
CA VAL A 74 -3.60 -0.29 -11.81
C VAL A 74 -3.46 0.73 -12.95
N SER A 75 -4.44 1.63 -13.07
CA SER A 75 -4.42 2.65 -14.12
C SER A 75 -3.61 3.88 -13.71
N GLN A 76 -3.09 4.60 -14.70
CA GLN A 76 -2.41 5.88 -14.50
C GLN A 76 -3.31 6.86 -13.71
N ARG A 77 -4.62 6.92 -14.03
CA ARG A 77 -5.60 7.75 -13.32
C ARG A 77 -5.57 7.48 -11.80
N ILE A 78 -5.61 6.21 -11.39
CA ILE A 78 -5.60 5.87 -9.96
C ILE A 78 -4.34 6.40 -9.28
N VAL A 79 -3.18 6.26 -9.93
CA VAL A 79 -1.90 6.74 -9.37
C VAL A 79 -1.89 8.26 -9.26
N GLU A 80 -2.33 8.98 -10.30
CA GLU A 80 -2.40 10.45 -10.34
C GLU A 80 -3.39 10.99 -9.30
N ASP A 81 -4.58 10.38 -9.17
CA ASP A 81 -5.58 10.74 -8.19
C ASP A 81 -5.05 10.57 -6.76
N ASN A 82 -4.28 9.51 -6.48
CA ASN A 82 -3.61 9.29 -5.20
C ASN A 82 -2.63 10.42 -4.85
N PHE A 83 -1.72 10.77 -5.77
CA PHE A 83 -0.76 11.87 -5.55
C PHE A 83 -1.41 13.26 -5.50
N THR A 84 -2.58 13.41 -6.09
CA THR A 84 -3.34 14.66 -6.02
C THR A 84 -4.02 14.79 -4.67
N MET A 85 -4.76 13.75 -4.26
CA MET A 85 -5.63 13.77 -3.09
C MET A 85 -4.84 13.70 -1.76
N VAL A 86 -3.66 13.07 -1.74
CA VAL A 86 -2.83 12.97 -0.52
C VAL A 86 -2.35 14.33 0.01
N LYS A 87 -2.47 15.39 -0.78
CA LYS A 87 -2.15 16.76 -0.34
C LYS A 87 -3.17 17.34 0.63
N ASP A 88 -4.38 16.79 0.65
CA ASP A 88 -5.50 17.24 1.48
C ASP A 88 -5.77 16.29 2.66
N TYR A 89 -5.08 15.14 2.73
CA TYR A 89 -5.22 14.11 3.76
C TYR A 89 -3.86 13.67 4.28
N ASP A 90 -3.84 13.09 5.48
CA ASP A 90 -2.62 12.50 6.04
C ASP A 90 -2.17 11.27 5.24
N MET A 91 -3.13 10.55 4.70
CA MET A 91 -2.95 9.38 3.86
C MET A 91 -4.18 9.23 2.95
N VAL A 92 -4.01 8.59 1.79
CA VAL A 92 -5.14 8.16 0.95
C VAL A 92 -5.01 6.68 0.61
N THR A 93 -6.15 6.04 0.41
CA THR A 93 -6.23 4.66 -0.09
C THR A 93 -7.21 4.57 -1.24
N THR A 94 -6.96 3.66 -2.17
CA THR A 94 -7.84 3.43 -3.31
C THR A 94 -8.85 2.35 -2.97
N SER A 95 -10.15 2.67 -3.05
CA SER A 95 -11.21 1.74 -2.68
C SER A 95 -12.41 1.83 -3.62
N LEU A 96 -13.19 0.76 -3.66
CA LEU A 96 -14.49 0.72 -4.34
C LEU A 96 -15.61 0.47 -3.32
N PRO A 97 -16.79 1.09 -3.50
CA PRO A 97 -17.96 0.70 -2.72
C PRO A 97 -18.28 -0.78 -2.97
N THR A 98 -18.61 -1.50 -1.90
CA THR A 98 -19.04 -2.90 -2.04
C THR A 98 -20.36 -3.01 -2.82
N ILE A 99 -20.47 -4.04 -3.65
CA ILE A 99 -21.72 -4.37 -4.34
C ILE A 99 -22.52 -5.44 -3.59
N ASP A 100 -21.85 -6.22 -2.76
CA ASP A 100 -22.45 -7.30 -1.97
C ASP A 100 -22.88 -6.79 -0.58
N THR A 101 -23.82 -7.51 0.02
CA THR A 101 -24.15 -7.33 1.44
C THR A 101 -23.03 -7.92 2.28
N VAL A 102 -22.44 -7.12 3.14
CA VAL A 102 -21.35 -7.55 4.05
C VAL A 102 -21.94 -7.95 5.39
N LEU A 103 -21.53 -9.11 5.90
CA LEU A 103 -21.84 -9.58 7.24
C LEU A 103 -20.58 -9.52 8.11
N ILE A 104 -20.71 -9.01 9.33
CA ILE A 104 -19.63 -9.06 10.32
C ILE A 104 -19.92 -10.21 11.26
N ALA A 105 -18.97 -11.13 11.40
CA ALA A 105 -19.06 -12.30 12.27
C ALA A 105 -17.69 -12.54 12.91
N GLU A 106 -17.56 -12.30 14.20
CA GLU A 106 -16.27 -12.42 14.92
C GLU A 106 -15.79 -13.87 15.01
N ASP A 107 -16.71 -14.82 15.12
CA ASP A 107 -16.42 -16.26 15.21
C ASP A 107 -16.53 -16.98 13.85
N GLY A 108 -16.86 -16.26 12.79
CA GLY A 108 -17.08 -16.80 11.44
C GLY A 108 -18.35 -17.66 11.29
N LYS A 109 -19.24 -17.67 12.29
CA LYS A 109 -20.45 -18.51 12.29
C LYS A 109 -21.74 -17.72 12.46
N GLU A 110 -21.76 -16.78 13.39
CA GLU A 110 -22.95 -15.98 13.69
C GLU A 110 -22.69 -14.52 13.33
N SER A 111 -23.56 -13.94 12.49
CA SER A 111 -23.46 -12.54 12.13
C SER A 111 -23.89 -11.64 13.28
N THR A 112 -23.03 -10.73 13.67
CA THR A 112 -23.28 -9.74 14.72
C THR A 112 -23.72 -8.38 14.18
N CYS A 113 -23.44 -8.11 12.91
CA CYS A 113 -23.77 -6.84 12.28
C CYS A 113 -23.87 -6.97 10.75
N VAL A 114 -24.81 -6.23 10.18
CA VAL A 114 -24.89 -5.95 8.74
C VAL A 114 -24.72 -4.45 8.56
N PRO A 115 -23.53 -3.96 8.20
CA PRO A 115 -23.30 -2.51 8.04
C PRO A 115 -24.13 -1.97 6.86
N GLU A 116 -24.43 -0.66 6.94
CA GLU A 116 -25.09 0.04 5.83
C GLU A 116 -24.17 -0.02 4.58
N ARG A 117 -24.63 -0.67 3.51
CA ARG A 117 -23.80 -0.95 2.32
C ARG A 117 -23.18 0.31 1.70
N SER A 118 -23.87 1.44 1.74
CA SER A 118 -23.38 2.73 1.22
C SER A 118 -22.15 3.26 1.96
N THR A 119 -21.85 2.74 3.15
CA THR A 119 -20.69 3.14 3.97
C THR A 119 -19.54 2.13 3.91
N VAL A 120 -19.69 1.03 3.16
CA VAL A 120 -18.69 -0.04 3.09
C VAL A 120 -17.92 0.03 1.78
N PHE A 121 -16.59 0.12 1.90
CA PHE A 121 -15.67 0.17 0.78
C PHE A 121 -14.66 -0.97 0.86
N CYS A 122 -14.34 -1.56 -0.28
CA CYS A 122 -13.32 -2.59 -0.42
C CYS A 122 -12.01 -1.94 -0.85
N ASP A 123 -10.99 -2.03 0.01
CA ASP A 123 -9.66 -1.50 -0.28
C ASP A 123 -8.97 -2.30 -1.38
N GLN A 124 -8.44 -1.58 -2.37
CA GLN A 124 -7.72 -2.17 -3.50
C GLN A 124 -6.24 -1.77 -3.50
N GLY A 125 -5.89 -0.65 -2.83
CA GLY A 125 -4.63 0.03 -3.10
C GLY A 125 -4.55 0.60 -4.54
N PRO A 126 -3.59 1.50 -4.81
CA PRO A 126 -2.49 1.88 -3.93
C PRO A 126 -2.91 2.64 -2.67
N GLN A 127 -1.98 2.69 -1.72
CA GLN A 127 -2.02 3.54 -0.54
C GLN A 127 -0.92 4.58 -0.64
N THR A 128 -1.23 5.87 -0.44
CA THR A 128 -0.26 6.95 -0.60
C THR A 128 -0.19 7.82 0.65
N PHE A 129 1.01 8.10 1.10
CA PHE A 129 1.28 8.88 2.31
C PHE A 129 2.62 9.62 2.21
N ASN A 130 2.81 10.62 3.09
CA ASN A 130 4.11 11.28 3.25
C ASN A 130 5.11 10.35 3.95
N ILE A 131 6.33 10.24 3.40
CA ILE A 131 7.39 9.33 3.88
C ILE A 131 7.80 9.67 5.32
N LYS A 132 8.01 10.96 5.60
CA LYS A 132 8.41 11.43 6.92
C LYS A 132 7.34 11.14 7.96
N GLN A 133 6.08 11.48 7.66
CA GLN A 133 4.96 11.26 8.58
C GLN A 133 4.78 9.77 8.89
N PHE A 134 4.83 8.90 7.88
CA PHE A 134 4.76 7.44 8.11
C PHE A 134 5.87 6.99 9.07
N LYS A 135 7.12 7.43 8.84
CA LYS A 135 8.26 7.06 9.70
C LYS A 135 8.09 7.57 11.12
N ASP A 136 7.63 8.82 11.30
CA ASP A 136 7.38 9.43 12.60
C ASP A 136 6.30 8.68 13.42
N ILE A 137 5.34 8.06 12.74
CA ILE A 137 4.32 7.19 13.36
C ILE A 137 4.94 5.82 13.67
N GLN A 138 5.57 5.19 12.67
CA GLN A 138 6.08 3.83 12.72
C GLN A 138 7.07 3.62 13.86
N VAL A 139 8.00 4.56 14.10
CA VAL A 139 9.01 4.43 15.17
C VAL A 139 8.42 4.50 16.58
N LYS A 140 7.18 4.92 16.74
CA LYS A 140 6.46 4.99 18.03
C LYS A 140 5.57 3.77 18.28
N LEU A 141 5.47 2.86 17.32
CA LEU A 141 4.68 1.64 17.49
C LEU A 141 5.33 0.69 18.48
N THR A 142 4.51 0.08 19.31
CA THR A 142 4.91 -1.08 20.09
C THR A 142 5.08 -2.31 19.20
N GLN A 143 5.76 -3.34 19.69
CA GLN A 143 5.89 -4.60 18.94
C GLN A 143 4.53 -5.22 18.64
N THR A 144 3.61 -5.22 19.61
CA THR A 144 2.24 -5.75 19.43
C THR A 144 1.47 -5.01 18.33
N GLU A 145 1.57 -3.68 18.27
CA GLU A 145 0.95 -2.91 17.20
C GLU A 145 1.58 -3.24 15.84
N THR A 146 2.92 -3.28 15.76
CA THR A 146 3.64 -3.64 14.55
C THR A 146 3.21 -5.00 14.01
N ASP A 147 3.05 -6.01 14.88
CA ASP A 147 2.66 -7.36 14.52
C ASP A 147 1.17 -7.45 14.10
N SER A 148 0.33 -6.51 14.56
CA SER A 148 -1.10 -6.48 14.26
C SER A 148 -1.46 -5.81 12.95
N TYR A 149 -0.61 -4.91 12.45
CA TYR A 149 -0.91 -4.18 11.23
C TYR A 149 -0.56 -4.99 9.98
N MET A 150 -1.49 -4.97 9.02
CA MET A 150 -1.31 -5.56 7.69
C MET A 150 -1.12 -4.49 6.61
N GLU A 151 -1.56 -3.25 6.88
CA GLU A 151 -1.55 -2.14 5.94
C GLU A 151 -1.50 -0.78 6.69
N ALA A 152 -1.18 0.32 5.98
CA ALA A 152 -0.99 1.62 6.60
C ALA A 152 -2.30 2.28 7.05
N GLY A 153 -3.40 2.08 6.33
CA GLY A 153 -4.66 2.78 6.60
C GLY A 153 -5.18 2.57 8.02
N ARG A 154 -5.13 1.32 8.51
CA ARG A 154 -5.52 1.02 9.88
C ARG A 154 -4.61 1.71 10.90
N MET A 155 -3.29 1.70 10.66
CA MET A 155 -2.33 2.40 11.51
C MET A 155 -2.64 3.90 11.61
N TYR A 156 -2.87 4.56 10.47
CA TYR A 156 -3.19 5.99 10.44
C TYR A 156 -4.48 6.28 11.20
N LEU A 157 -5.55 5.53 10.97
CA LEU A 157 -6.85 5.71 11.65
C LEU A 157 -6.73 5.52 13.16
N GLU A 158 -6.06 4.45 13.63
CA GLU A 158 -5.89 4.17 15.06
C GLU A 158 -5.00 5.21 15.77
N LYS A 159 -4.13 5.89 15.02
CA LYS A 159 -3.31 7.01 15.54
C LYS A 159 -4.00 8.38 15.39
N GLY A 160 -5.26 8.43 14.95
CA GLY A 160 -6.08 9.63 14.89
C GLY A 160 -5.86 10.51 13.66
N PHE A 161 -5.25 9.98 12.61
CA PHE A 161 -5.03 10.66 11.33
C PHE A 161 -6.21 10.46 10.37
N HIS A 162 -6.33 11.36 9.39
CA HIS A 162 -7.38 11.32 8.38
C HIS A 162 -6.94 10.53 7.14
N VAL A 163 -7.75 9.53 6.78
CA VAL A 163 -7.51 8.70 5.60
C VAL A 163 -8.56 9.03 4.53
N GLY A 164 -8.13 9.58 3.40
CA GLY A 164 -8.98 9.86 2.25
C GLY A 164 -9.18 8.61 1.37
N ILE A 165 -10.29 8.59 0.61
CA ILE A 165 -10.64 7.49 -0.29
C ILE A 165 -10.58 7.96 -1.74
N VAL A 166 -9.64 7.42 -2.51
CA VAL A 166 -9.57 7.57 -3.96
C VAL A 166 -10.47 6.51 -4.61
N THR A 167 -11.23 6.90 -5.61
CA THR A 167 -12.09 5.95 -6.33
C THR A 167 -11.26 4.97 -7.15
N GLY A 168 -11.39 3.70 -6.83
CA GLY A 168 -10.73 2.59 -7.52
C GLY A 168 -11.32 2.25 -8.89
N ASP A 169 -10.98 1.06 -9.37
CA ASP A 169 -11.50 0.51 -10.61
C ASP A 169 -11.68 -1.02 -10.45
N ARG A 170 -12.74 -1.58 -11.04
CA ARG A 170 -12.96 -3.03 -11.06
C ARG A 170 -11.84 -3.79 -11.75
N MET A 171 -11.18 -3.16 -12.73
CA MET A 171 -10.02 -3.73 -13.40
C MET A 171 -8.78 -3.81 -12.51
N ASN A 172 -8.72 -3.04 -11.42
CA ASN A 172 -7.63 -3.12 -10.44
C ASN A 172 -7.86 -4.28 -9.44
N PHE A 173 -8.28 -5.43 -9.95
CA PHE A 173 -8.46 -6.63 -9.13
C PHE A 173 -7.12 -7.27 -8.75
N LYS A 174 -7.14 -8.08 -7.70
CA LYS A 174 -5.95 -8.78 -7.20
C LYS A 174 -5.93 -10.21 -7.72
N ILE A 175 -4.84 -10.59 -8.36
CA ILE A 175 -4.60 -11.98 -8.77
C ILE A 175 -4.10 -12.74 -7.53
N THR A 176 -4.94 -13.61 -6.96
CA THR A 176 -4.65 -14.37 -5.74
C THR A 176 -4.87 -15.87 -5.88
N THR A 177 -5.69 -16.27 -6.84
CA THR A 177 -6.07 -17.67 -7.09
C THR A 177 -5.95 -17.99 -8.57
N GLU A 178 -6.06 -19.29 -8.91
CA GLU A 178 -6.08 -19.76 -10.30
C GLU A 178 -7.31 -19.26 -11.09
N PHE A 179 -8.33 -18.73 -10.40
CA PHE A 179 -9.58 -18.26 -11.01
C PHE A 179 -9.60 -16.75 -11.31
N ASP A 180 -8.57 -16.01 -10.84
CA ASP A 180 -8.40 -14.58 -11.11
C ASP A 180 -7.65 -14.37 -12.47
#